data_3f121fe5729babd75dd35816b3594129
#
_entry.id   3f121fe5729babd75dd35816b3594129
#
_cell.length_a   1.000
_cell.length_b   1.000
_cell.length_c   1.000
_cell.angle_alpha   90.00
_cell.angle_beta   90.00
_cell.angle_gamma   90.00
#
_symmetry.space_group_name_H-M   'P 1'
#
loop_
_entity.id
_entity.type
_entity.pdbx_description
1 polymer ?
#
loop_
_entity_poly.entity_id
_entity_poly.type
_entity_poly.pdbx_seq_one_letter_code
_entity_poly.pdbx_strand_id
1 'polypeptide(L)'
;MTQKIVAITGASNGMGFEAAELFAKRGWKVYAGARRVEKIPQYENNIKALKLDVTSSESNQAFVKKILDEAGHIDVLINNAGYGEYGPAEEIPMDKIRNQFETNFFGAVELTQLVLPTMRAQNYGRIVNISSIGGDVYMPLGAYYHATKAALQQWSDVLDLEVAQFGIRSVCVQPGGTQSSWGNIALE
;
A
#
# COMPACT_ATOMS: atom_id res chain seq x y z
N MET A 1 -16.26 -22.13 4.66
CA MET A 1 -15.79 -20.73 4.85
C MET A 1 -15.28 -20.25 3.51
N THR A 2 -15.70 -19.07 3.06
CA THR A 2 -15.16 -18.43 1.85
C THR A 2 -13.68 -18.11 2.05
N GLN A 3 -12.86 -18.34 1.04
CA GLN A 3 -11.44 -18.00 1.07
C GLN A 3 -11.27 -16.49 1.28
N LYS A 4 -10.42 -16.08 2.20
CA LYS A 4 -10.13 -14.67 2.46
C LYS A 4 -9.25 -14.06 1.37
N ILE A 5 -9.54 -12.81 1.02
CA ILE A 5 -8.90 -12.10 -0.08
C ILE A 5 -8.09 -10.91 0.47
N VAL A 6 -6.82 -10.84 0.09
CA VAL A 6 -5.95 -9.70 0.40
C VAL A 6 -5.38 -9.10 -0.89
N ALA A 7 -5.48 -7.80 -1.03
CA ALA A 7 -4.81 -7.00 -2.06
C ALA A 7 -3.59 -6.30 -1.46
N ILE A 8 -2.42 -6.43 -2.10
CA ILE A 8 -1.16 -5.87 -1.60
C ILE A 8 -0.49 -5.05 -2.69
N THR A 9 -0.17 -3.79 -2.42
CA THR A 9 0.58 -2.94 -3.35
C THR A 9 2.09 -2.97 -3.06
N GLY A 10 2.92 -2.77 -4.07
CA GLY A 10 4.36 -2.76 -3.92
C GLY A 10 4.95 -4.14 -3.56
N ALA A 11 4.35 -5.21 -4.05
CA ALA A 11 4.67 -6.59 -3.67
C ALA A 11 5.87 -7.21 -4.41
N SER A 12 6.68 -6.42 -5.13
CA SER A 12 7.83 -6.94 -5.89
C SER A 12 9.14 -7.03 -5.09
N ASN A 13 9.18 -6.49 -3.87
CA ASN A 13 10.32 -6.59 -2.95
C ASN A 13 9.94 -6.23 -1.51
N GLY A 14 10.87 -6.43 -0.57
CA GLY A 14 10.76 -5.98 0.83
C GLY A 14 9.49 -6.46 1.52
N MET A 15 8.91 -5.61 2.37
CA MET A 15 7.76 -5.96 3.21
C MET A 15 6.54 -6.43 2.42
N GLY A 16 6.27 -5.85 1.25
CA GLY A 16 5.15 -6.27 0.41
C GLY A 16 5.34 -7.67 -0.17
N PHE A 17 6.57 -8.04 -0.54
CA PHE A 17 6.92 -9.37 -0.99
C PHE A 17 6.72 -10.40 0.13
N GLU A 18 7.32 -10.16 1.30
CA GLU A 18 7.21 -11.04 2.47
C GLU A 18 5.75 -11.19 2.96
N ALA A 19 4.99 -10.10 2.94
CA ALA A 19 3.58 -10.13 3.28
C ALA A 19 2.78 -11.02 2.30
N ALA A 20 3.05 -10.90 0.99
CA ALA A 20 2.37 -11.71 -0.02
C ALA A 20 2.61 -13.21 0.21
N GLU A 21 3.86 -13.61 0.48
CA GLU A 21 4.18 -15.00 0.82
C GLU A 21 3.50 -15.45 2.11
N LEU A 22 3.57 -14.62 3.16
CA LEU A 22 3.01 -14.97 4.47
C LEU A 22 1.50 -15.20 4.43
N PHE A 23 0.76 -14.31 3.74
CA PHE A 23 -0.68 -14.47 3.57
C PHE A 23 -1.01 -15.72 2.73
N ALA A 24 -0.28 -15.97 1.65
CA ALA A 24 -0.46 -17.16 0.82
C ALA A 24 -0.21 -18.46 1.61
N LYS A 25 0.87 -18.53 2.39
CA LYS A 25 1.19 -19.65 3.29
C LYS A 25 0.10 -19.91 4.34
N ARG A 26 -0.67 -18.88 4.69
CA ARG A 26 -1.82 -18.99 5.61
C ARG A 26 -3.15 -19.28 4.89
N GLY A 27 -3.12 -19.64 3.62
CA GLY A 27 -4.28 -20.03 2.84
C GLY A 27 -5.16 -18.89 2.30
N TRP A 28 -4.68 -17.65 2.36
CA TRP A 28 -5.36 -16.52 1.75
C TRP A 28 -5.13 -16.47 0.24
N LYS A 29 -6.11 -16.01 -0.50
CA LYS A 29 -5.88 -15.60 -1.88
C LYS A 29 -5.30 -14.20 -1.89
N VAL A 30 -4.11 -14.06 -2.46
CA VAL A 30 -3.36 -12.81 -2.53
C VAL A 30 -3.40 -12.26 -3.94
N TYR A 31 -3.84 -11.02 -4.09
CA TYR A 31 -3.67 -10.25 -5.30
C TYR A 31 -2.54 -9.25 -5.07
N ALA A 32 -1.40 -9.57 -5.63
CA ALA A 32 -0.16 -8.83 -5.42
C ALA A 32 0.09 -7.89 -6.60
N GLY A 33 0.13 -6.58 -6.34
CA GLY A 33 0.31 -5.55 -7.34
C GLY A 33 1.71 -4.94 -7.32
N ALA A 34 2.34 -4.82 -8.49
CA ALA A 34 3.59 -4.09 -8.66
C ALA A 34 3.82 -3.69 -10.14
N ARG A 35 4.70 -2.71 -10.37
CA ARG A 35 5.15 -2.36 -11.73
C ARG A 35 5.96 -3.49 -12.37
N ARG A 36 6.79 -4.17 -11.55
CA ARG A 36 7.64 -5.31 -11.95
C ARG A 36 6.97 -6.61 -11.53
N VAL A 37 6.03 -7.06 -12.35
CA VAL A 37 5.18 -8.24 -12.07
C VAL A 37 6.01 -9.51 -11.94
N GLU A 38 7.09 -9.63 -12.72
CA GLU A 38 8.00 -10.78 -12.73
C GLU A 38 8.79 -10.97 -11.42
N LYS A 39 8.82 -9.93 -10.56
CA LYS A 39 9.47 -9.96 -9.24
C LYS A 39 8.52 -10.27 -8.09
N ILE A 40 7.23 -10.41 -8.36
CA ILE A 40 6.24 -10.77 -7.34
C ILE A 40 6.47 -12.24 -6.96
N PRO A 41 6.39 -12.60 -5.65
CA PRO A 41 6.59 -13.98 -5.24
C PRO A 41 5.51 -14.88 -5.79
N GLN A 42 5.86 -16.15 -5.94
CA GLN A 42 4.93 -17.18 -6.36
C GLN A 42 4.76 -18.20 -5.23
N TYR A 43 3.53 -18.55 -4.94
CA TYR A 43 3.23 -19.55 -3.94
C TYR A 43 1.98 -20.35 -4.37
N GLU A 44 2.19 -21.52 -4.96
CA GLU A 44 1.13 -22.37 -5.50
C GLU A 44 0.14 -21.56 -6.37
N ASN A 45 -1.16 -21.73 -6.14
CA ASN A 45 -2.21 -20.94 -6.79
C ASN A 45 -2.74 -19.79 -5.91
N ASN A 46 -2.08 -19.52 -4.77
CA ASN A 46 -2.58 -18.55 -3.79
C ASN A 46 -2.14 -17.11 -4.06
N ILE A 47 -1.06 -16.89 -4.83
CA ILE A 47 -0.66 -15.54 -5.23
C ILE A 47 -1.01 -15.32 -6.70
N LYS A 48 -1.74 -14.24 -6.97
CA LYS A 48 -1.97 -13.72 -8.32
C LYS A 48 -1.22 -12.41 -8.48
N ALA A 49 -0.20 -12.42 -9.32
CA ALA A 49 0.57 -11.24 -9.66
C ALA A 49 -0.17 -10.40 -10.70
N LEU A 50 -0.31 -9.11 -10.45
CA LEU A 50 -0.99 -8.14 -11.32
C LEU A 50 -0.10 -6.90 -11.52
N LYS A 51 -0.15 -6.34 -12.72
CA LYS A 51 0.50 -5.06 -12.99
C LYS A 51 -0.23 -3.95 -12.23
N LEU A 52 0.52 -3.13 -11.49
CA LEU A 52 -0.02 -2.00 -10.76
C LEU A 52 1.02 -0.89 -10.70
N ASP A 53 0.63 0.27 -11.19
CA ASP A 53 1.29 1.55 -10.93
C ASP A 53 0.33 2.41 -10.11
N VAL A 54 0.62 2.59 -8.83
CA VAL A 54 -0.26 3.31 -7.91
C VAL A 54 -0.40 4.80 -8.21
N THR A 55 0.47 5.35 -9.08
CA THR A 55 0.39 6.74 -9.54
C THR A 55 -0.55 6.93 -10.75
N SER A 56 -1.11 5.86 -11.28
CA SER A 56 -2.05 5.87 -12.41
C SER A 56 -3.44 5.45 -11.95
N SER A 57 -4.40 6.36 -12.06
CA SER A 57 -5.81 6.10 -11.73
C SER A 57 -6.39 4.95 -12.57
N GLU A 58 -6.06 4.89 -13.86
CA GLU A 58 -6.47 3.80 -14.73
C GLU A 58 -5.93 2.44 -14.24
N SER A 59 -4.66 2.41 -13.83
CA SER A 59 -4.03 1.20 -13.27
C SER A 59 -4.68 0.77 -11.95
N ASN A 60 -4.98 1.72 -11.07
CA ASN A 60 -5.66 1.47 -9.79
C ASN A 60 -7.06 0.89 -10.01
N GLN A 61 -7.84 1.48 -10.90
CA GLN A 61 -9.18 1.00 -11.25
C GLN A 61 -9.14 -0.40 -11.87
N ALA A 62 -8.23 -0.64 -12.81
CA ALA A 62 -8.07 -1.95 -13.44
C ALA A 62 -7.67 -3.03 -12.43
N PHE A 63 -6.79 -2.72 -11.49
CA PHE A 63 -6.36 -3.62 -10.43
C PHE A 63 -7.52 -4.03 -9.53
N VAL A 64 -8.26 -3.07 -8.98
CA VAL A 64 -9.40 -3.35 -8.10
C VAL A 64 -10.52 -4.07 -8.85
N LYS A 65 -10.84 -3.62 -10.07
CA LYS A 65 -11.84 -4.27 -10.91
C LYS A 65 -11.50 -5.74 -11.16
N LYS A 66 -10.23 -6.04 -11.48
CA LYS A 66 -9.79 -7.42 -11.73
C LYS A 66 -9.99 -8.32 -10.50
N ILE A 67 -9.72 -7.81 -9.30
CA ILE A 67 -9.95 -8.56 -8.06
C ILE A 67 -11.44 -8.81 -7.85
N LEU A 68 -12.27 -7.79 -8.01
CA LEU A 68 -13.70 -7.89 -7.79
C LEU A 68 -14.39 -8.79 -8.83
N ASP A 69 -13.97 -8.74 -10.09
CA ASP A 69 -14.50 -9.63 -11.15
C ASP A 69 -14.20 -11.11 -10.86
N GLU A 70 -13.08 -11.41 -10.21
CA GLU A 70 -12.66 -12.80 -9.95
C GLU A 70 -13.08 -13.33 -8.58
N ALA A 71 -12.95 -12.51 -7.54
CA ALA A 71 -13.18 -12.92 -6.15
C ALA A 71 -14.51 -12.41 -5.58
N GLY A 72 -15.09 -11.37 -6.17
CA GLY A 72 -16.33 -10.75 -5.72
C GLY A 72 -16.21 -9.89 -4.47
N HIS A 73 -15.09 -9.95 -3.76
CA HIS A 73 -14.88 -9.21 -2.51
C HIS A 73 -13.39 -8.96 -2.23
N ILE A 74 -13.12 -8.07 -1.28
CA ILE A 74 -11.77 -7.80 -0.75
C ILE A 74 -11.90 -7.68 0.77
N ASP A 75 -11.20 -8.54 1.52
CA ASP A 75 -11.19 -8.49 2.98
C ASP A 75 -10.15 -7.52 3.53
N VAL A 76 -8.99 -7.47 2.88
CA VAL A 76 -7.85 -6.64 3.31
C VAL A 76 -7.22 -5.94 2.11
N LEU A 77 -7.00 -4.63 2.24
CA LEU A 77 -6.13 -3.86 1.36
C LEU A 77 -4.87 -3.46 2.14
N ILE A 78 -3.69 -3.80 1.62
CA ILE A 78 -2.40 -3.37 2.18
C ILE A 78 -1.76 -2.37 1.22
N ASN A 79 -1.82 -1.09 1.59
CA ASN A 79 -1.14 0.00 0.92
C ASN A 79 0.32 0.02 1.37
N ASN A 80 1.17 -0.74 0.66
CA ASN A 80 2.58 -0.88 0.98
C ASN A 80 3.49 -0.18 -0.04
N ALA A 81 3.02 0.12 -1.24
CA ALA A 81 3.81 0.84 -2.24
C ALA A 81 4.31 2.18 -1.69
N GLY A 82 5.60 2.42 -1.79
CA GLY A 82 6.22 3.65 -1.31
C GLY A 82 7.73 3.63 -1.50
N TYR A 83 8.32 4.81 -1.51
CA TYR A 83 9.76 5.01 -1.55
C TYR A 83 10.14 6.32 -0.84
N GLY A 84 11.45 6.52 -0.60
CA GLY A 84 11.99 7.76 -0.07
C GLY A 84 12.91 8.43 -1.08
N GLU A 85 12.64 9.70 -1.36
CA GLU A 85 13.56 10.62 -2.03
C GLU A 85 14.21 11.46 -0.94
N TYR A 86 15.52 11.41 -0.82
CA TYR A 86 16.29 12.11 0.21
C TYR A 86 17.22 13.14 -0.44
N GLY A 87 17.36 14.27 0.22
CA GLY A 87 18.24 15.36 -0.21
C GLY A 87 17.89 16.65 0.50
N PRO A 88 18.68 17.73 0.32
CA PRO A 88 18.36 19.06 0.83
C PRO A 88 16.99 19.49 0.30
N ALA A 89 16.14 20.00 1.18
CA ALA A 89 14.74 20.33 0.81
C ALA A 89 14.65 21.36 -0.32
N GLU A 90 15.62 22.24 -0.42
CA GLU A 90 15.71 23.28 -1.47
C GLU A 90 16.22 22.78 -2.82
N GLU A 91 16.82 21.58 -2.86
CA GLU A 91 17.44 21.04 -4.08
C GLU A 91 16.60 19.97 -4.77
N ILE A 92 15.66 19.33 -4.05
CA ILE A 92 14.82 18.28 -4.66
C ILE A 92 13.84 18.91 -5.65
N PRO A 93 13.86 18.47 -6.93
CA PRO A 93 12.95 18.98 -7.95
C PRO A 93 11.48 18.74 -7.62
N MET A 94 10.61 19.67 -7.98
CA MET A 94 9.18 19.61 -7.69
C MET A 94 8.46 18.39 -8.30
N ASP A 95 8.90 17.92 -9.44
CA ASP A 95 8.37 16.71 -10.07
C ASP A 95 8.65 15.45 -9.24
N LYS A 96 9.86 15.33 -8.68
CA LYS A 96 10.22 14.25 -7.75
C LYS A 96 9.41 14.33 -6.46
N ILE A 97 9.22 15.54 -5.91
CA ILE A 97 8.38 15.75 -4.72
C ILE A 97 6.95 15.29 -5.00
N ARG A 98 6.35 15.75 -6.11
CA ARG A 98 4.98 15.34 -6.48
C ARG A 98 4.88 13.84 -6.69
N ASN A 99 5.82 13.22 -7.40
CA ASN A 99 5.81 11.77 -7.61
C ASN A 99 5.91 10.97 -6.31
N GLN A 100 6.66 11.48 -5.33
CA GLN A 100 6.72 10.85 -4.01
C GLN A 100 5.39 10.93 -3.27
N PHE A 101 4.66 12.05 -3.36
CA PHE A 101 3.31 12.17 -2.80
C PHE A 101 2.30 11.30 -3.57
N GLU A 102 2.37 11.26 -4.90
CA GLU A 102 1.52 10.37 -5.71
C GLU A 102 1.69 8.91 -5.29
N THR A 103 2.94 8.45 -5.11
CA THR A 103 3.22 7.07 -4.75
C THR A 103 2.86 6.76 -3.30
N ASN A 104 3.32 7.60 -2.35
CA ASN A 104 3.27 7.28 -0.92
C ASN A 104 1.92 7.61 -0.27
N PHE A 105 1.14 8.52 -0.88
CA PHE A 105 -0.10 9.02 -0.30
C PHE A 105 -1.29 8.89 -1.26
N PHE A 106 -1.30 9.57 -2.39
CA PHE A 106 -2.48 9.62 -3.25
C PHE A 106 -2.86 8.26 -3.83
N GLY A 107 -1.89 7.42 -4.20
CA GLY A 107 -2.17 6.06 -4.64
C GLY A 107 -2.88 5.21 -3.58
N ALA A 108 -2.47 5.33 -2.31
CA ALA A 108 -3.14 4.67 -1.19
C ALA A 108 -4.56 5.19 -0.96
N VAL A 109 -4.75 6.51 -1.06
CA VAL A 109 -6.08 7.15 -0.95
C VAL A 109 -7.01 6.65 -2.04
N GLU A 110 -6.59 6.68 -3.30
CA GLU A 110 -7.42 6.26 -4.42
C GLU A 110 -7.80 4.78 -4.36
N LEU A 111 -6.83 3.89 -4.11
CA LEU A 111 -7.10 2.46 -3.96
C LEU A 111 -8.07 2.19 -2.82
N THR A 112 -7.94 2.90 -1.72
CA THR A 112 -8.87 2.82 -0.59
C THR A 112 -10.28 3.25 -0.99
N GLN A 113 -10.43 4.37 -1.69
CA GLN A 113 -11.72 4.82 -2.20
C GLN A 113 -12.38 3.80 -3.13
N LEU A 114 -11.59 3.11 -3.96
CA LEU A 114 -12.09 2.09 -4.88
C LEU A 114 -12.59 0.82 -4.17
N VAL A 115 -11.99 0.42 -3.03
CA VAL A 115 -12.40 -0.80 -2.31
C VAL A 115 -13.48 -0.54 -1.26
N LEU A 116 -13.59 0.66 -0.73
CA LEU A 116 -14.55 1.00 0.33
C LEU A 116 -16.01 0.66 0.02
N PRO A 117 -16.55 0.90 -1.19
CA PRO A 117 -17.94 0.54 -1.51
C PRO A 117 -18.22 -0.95 -1.29
N THR A 118 -17.30 -1.82 -1.73
CA THR A 118 -17.42 -3.27 -1.55
C THR A 118 -17.29 -3.66 -0.10
N MET A 119 -16.32 -3.10 0.64
CA MET A 119 -16.14 -3.36 2.07
C MET A 119 -17.37 -2.92 2.89
N ARG A 120 -18.01 -1.80 2.53
CA ARG A 120 -19.26 -1.37 3.15
C ARG A 120 -20.41 -2.36 2.91
N ALA A 121 -20.56 -2.85 1.67
CA ALA A 121 -21.57 -3.85 1.33
C ALA A 121 -21.36 -5.17 2.10
N GLN A 122 -20.10 -5.52 2.39
CA GLN A 122 -19.73 -6.69 3.19
C GLN A 122 -19.94 -6.48 4.70
N ASN A 123 -20.09 -5.24 5.18
CA ASN A 123 -19.97 -4.86 6.59
C ASN A 123 -18.66 -5.36 7.24
N TYR A 124 -17.60 -5.42 6.47
CA TYR A 124 -16.28 -5.86 6.90
C TYR A 124 -15.20 -5.37 5.94
N GLY A 125 -14.08 -4.93 6.46
CA GLY A 125 -12.86 -4.60 5.71
C GLY A 125 -11.71 -4.23 6.63
N ARG A 126 -10.50 -4.41 6.13
CA ARG A 126 -9.27 -3.94 6.80
C ARG A 126 -8.40 -3.21 5.79
N ILE A 127 -8.10 -1.97 6.09
CA ILE A 127 -7.18 -1.14 5.32
C ILE A 127 -5.92 -1.00 6.16
N VAL A 128 -4.80 -1.47 5.64
CA VAL A 128 -3.51 -1.42 6.32
C VAL A 128 -2.59 -0.51 5.52
N ASN A 129 -2.22 0.61 6.12
CA ASN A 129 -1.35 1.60 5.50
C ASN A 129 0.07 1.48 6.06
N ILE A 130 1.04 1.22 5.21
CA ILE A 130 2.43 1.12 5.63
C ILE A 130 3.06 2.51 5.63
N SER A 131 3.06 3.12 6.81
CA SER A 131 3.75 4.37 7.06
C SER A 131 5.23 4.12 7.42
N SER A 132 5.72 4.82 8.40
CA SER A 132 7.07 4.72 8.95
C SER A 132 7.09 5.41 10.31
N ILE A 133 8.04 5.07 11.18
CA ILE A 133 8.36 5.95 12.31
C ILE A 133 8.68 7.38 11.85
N GLY A 134 9.13 7.53 10.60
CA GLY A 134 9.33 8.84 9.96
C GLY A 134 8.06 9.66 9.74
N GLY A 135 6.87 9.13 10.06
CA GLY A 135 5.64 9.91 10.15
C GLY A 135 5.54 10.72 11.47
N ASP A 136 6.20 10.26 12.52
CA ASP A 136 6.21 10.91 13.85
C ASP A 136 7.54 11.58 14.18
N VAL A 137 8.66 11.01 13.71
CA VAL A 137 10.00 11.56 13.92
C VAL A 137 10.54 12.12 12.60
N TYR A 138 11.41 13.08 12.68
CA TYR A 138 11.98 13.76 11.52
C TYR A 138 13.50 13.80 11.61
N MET A 139 14.13 13.72 10.44
CA MET A 139 15.57 13.79 10.27
C MET A 139 15.91 14.71 9.08
N PRO A 140 17.08 15.35 9.08
CA PRO A 140 17.56 16.11 7.93
C PRO A 140 17.52 15.28 6.64
N LEU A 141 17.35 15.94 5.51
CA LEU A 141 17.31 15.39 4.15
C LEU A 141 16.05 14.60 3.80
N GLY A 142 15.20 14.25 4.77
CA GLY A 142 13.98 13.46 4.55
C GLY A 142 12.69 14.28 4.52
N ALA A 143 12.74 15.60 4.30
CA ALA A 143 11.59 16.51 4.48
C ALA A 143 10.31 16.01 3.79
N TYR A 144 10.39 15.65 2.53
CA TYR A 144 9.22 15.24 1.76
C TYR A 144 8.78 13.80 2.04
N TYR A 145 9.74 12.90 2.32
CA TYR A 145 9.41 11.54 2.78
C TYR A 145 8.63 11.57 4.10
N HIS A 146 9.13 12.29 5.09
CA HIS A 146 8.47 12.46 6.38
C HIS A 146 7.07 13.06 6.22
N ALA A 147 6.95 14.10 5.37
CA ALA A 147 5.67 14.72 5.08
C ALA A 147 4.66 13.74 4.47
N THR A 148 5.07 12.88 3.51
CA THR A 148 4.16 11.87 2.93
C THR A 148 3.71 10.83 3.94
N LYS A 149 4.62 10.41 4.85
CA LYS A 149 4.31 9.39 5.87
C LYS A 149 3.44 9.96 6.99
N ALA A 150 3.66 11.19 7.40
CA ALA A 150 2.79 11.90 8.32
C ALA A 150 1.37 12.11 7.73
N ALA A 151 1.29 12.53 6.46
CA ALA A 151 0.01 12.67 5.77
C ALA A 151 -0.77 11.35 5.72
N LEU A 152 -0.10 10.24 5.35
CA LEU A 152 -0.72 8.92 5.29
C LEU A 152 -1.25 8.47 6.67
N GLN A 153 -0.48 8.72 7.72
CA GLN A 153 -0.85 8.36 9.08
C GLN A 153 -2.07 9.14 9.56
N GLN A 154 -2.02 10.47 9.51
CA GLN A 154 -3.12 11.32 9.94
C GLN A 154 -4.41 11.02 9.16
N TRP A 155 -4.30 10.82 7.85
CA TRP A 155 -5.44 10.44 7.02
C TRP A 155 -5.99 9.06 7.41
N SER A 156 -5.14 8.07 7.66
CA SER A 156 -5.54 6.72 8.08
C SER A 156 -6.33 6.73 9.39
N ASP A 157 -5.88 7.52 10.36
CA ASP A 157 -6.52 7.63 11.67
C ASP A 157 -7.92 8.29 11.56
N VAL A 158 -8.04 9.33 10.76
CA VAL A 158 -9.36 9.96 10.49
C VAL A 158 -10.28 9.00 9.74
N LEU A 159 -9.76 8.30 8.73
CA LEU A 159 -10.52 7.30 7.98
C LEU A 159 -11.08 6.21 8.92
N ASP A 160 -10.29 5.73 9.91
CA ASP A 160 -10.76 4.71 10.85
C ASP A 160 -12.00 5.17 11.61
N LEU A 161 -12.05 6.43 12.04
CA LEU A 161 -13.23 6.99 12.71
C LEU A 161 -14.46 7.03 11.80
N GLU A 162 -14.26 7.36 10.53
CA GLU A 162 -15.36 7.47 9.56
C GLU A 162 -15.96 6.11 9.17
N VAL A 163 -15.12 5.06 9.07
CA VAL A 163 -15.53 3.76 8.52
C VAL A 163 -15.87 2.71 9.59
N ALA A 164 -15.52 2.95 10.86
CA ALA A 164 -15.73 2.02 11.96
C ALA A 164 -17.20 1.55 12.09
N GLN A 165 -18.15 2.44 11.85
CA GLN A 165 -19.59 2.14 11.88
C GLN A 165 -20.03 1.09 10.84
N PHE A 166 -19.23 0.85 9.80
CA PHE A 166 -19.47 -0.15 8.76
C PHE A 166 -18.70 -1.46 8.99
N GLY A 167 -18.14 -1.68 10.18
CA GLY A 167 -17.30 -2.87 10.46
C GLY A 167 -15.93 -2.84 9.78
N ILE A 168 -15.54 -1.70 9.19
CA ILE A 168 -14.26 -1.49 8.52
C ILE A 168 -13.30 -0.84 9.51
N ARG A 169 -12.01 -1.19 9.42
CA ARG A 169 -10.95 -0.54 10.19
C ARG A 169 -9.82 -0.11 9.26
N SER A 170 -9.30 1.08 9.52
CA SER A 170 -8.07 1.58 8.92
C SER A 170 -6.96 1.61 9.98
N VAL A 171 -5.81 1.02 9.69
CA VAL A 171 -4.70 0.95 10.63
C VAL A 171 -3.40 1.35 9.94
N CYS A 172 -2.55 2.06 10.68
CA CYS A 172 -1.22 2.44 10.24
C CYS A 172 -0.18 1.53 10.89
N VAL A 173 0.71 0.97 10.07
CA VAL A 173 1.90 0.25 10.52
C VAL A 173 3.09 1.18 10.33
N GLN A 174 3.88 1.37 11.38
CA GLN A 174 5.03 2.28 11.41
C GLN A 174 6.35 1.51 11.58
N PRO A 175 6.88 0.92 10.51
CA PRO A 175 8.17 0.24 10.60
C PRO A 175 9.29 1.21 10.97
N GLY A 176 10.22 0.73 11.79
CA GLY A 176 11.52 1.35 12.00
C GLY A 176 12.51 0.98 10.89
N GLY A 177 13.79 0.89 11.24
CA GLY A 177 14.81 0.38 10.32
C GLY A 177 14.56 -1.09 10.00
N THR A 178 14.19 -1.39 8.76
CA THR A 178 13.95 -2.76 8.28
C THR A 178 15.02 -3.18 7.29
N GLN A 179 15.39 -4.46 7.31
CA GLN A 179 16.27 -5.03 6.29
C GLN A 179 15.49 -5.19 4.97
N SER A 180 15.70 -4.25 4.05
CA SER A 180 15.07 -4.26 2.72
C SER A 180 15.96 -3.52 1.72
N SER A 181 15.66 -3.63 0.41
CA SER A 181 16.31 -2.84 -0.63
C SER A 181 16.00 -1.34 -0.56
N TRP A 182 15.16 -0.91 0.37
CA TRP A 182 14.72 0.47 0.52
C TRP A 182 15.89 1.43 0.81
N GLY A 183 16.84 1.02 1.67
CA GLY A 183 18.01 1.83 2.00
C GLY A 183 18.91 2.14 0.80
N ASN A 184 19.01 1.22 -0.16
CA ASN A 184 19.79 1.44 -1.39
C ASN A 184 19.08 2.39 -2.36
N ILE A 185 17.74 2.32 -2.42
CA ILE A 185 16.92 3.19 -3.29
C ILE A 185 16.91 4.63 -2.76
N ALA A 186 16.98 4.83 -1.45
CA ALA A 186 16.94 6.14 -0.82
C ALA A 186 18.27 6.92 -0.96
N LEU A 187 19.36 6.27 -1.40
CA LEU A 187 20.68 6.86 -1.55
C LEU A 187 21.08 7.10 -3.03
N GLU A 188 20.26 6.70 -4.01
CA GLU A 188 20.39 6.99 -5.44
C GLU A 188 19.67 8.30 -5.81
#